data_1f2face4c3757405679921d7c20e938a
#
_entry.id   1f2face4c3757405679921d7c20e938a
#
_cell.length_a   1.000
_cell.length_b   1.000
_cell.length_c   1.000
_cell.angle_alpha   90.00
_cell.angle_beta   90.00
_cell.angle_gamma   90.00
#
_symmetry.space_group_name_H-M   'P 1'
#
loop_
_entity.id
_entity.type
_entity.pdbx_description
1 polymer ?
#
loop_
_entity_poly.entity_id
_entity_poly.type
_entity_poly.pdbx_seq_one_letter_code
_entity_poly.pdbx_strand_id
1 'polypeptide(L)'
;MQAVLRGFVESALPFARDTTLPPGLLEQYTVGRLLREPTFCDTSYHVAGLVAPHRYLVISAMAVPLDDEDNPERGLCVLQNDALLKVIDRVEVGDRAQVTLLHVPDPLLPWFRDTTLNPIEQQFVELARACFAECLDQPPVPALDTDDWRDRLVYPLGFDDDGKPFDLPAGAEPEPCPFAAGDTITAESGVRAGDIVWFERTAPDEMVIRVPA
;
A
#
# COMPACT_ATOMS: atom_id res chain seq x y z
N MET A 1 -2.16 21.10 2.29
CA MET A 1 -1.81 20.11 1.28
C MET A 1 -0.35 19.63 1.37
N GLN A 2 0.67 20.48 1.32
CA GLN A 2 2.08 20.04 1.52
C GLN A 2 2.32 19.30 2.84
N ALA A 3 1.67 19.69 3.94
CA ALA A 3 1.80 19.03 5.23
C ALA A 3 1.23 17.59 5.22
N VAL A 4 0.12 17.35 4.53
CA VAL A 4 -0.49 16.01 4.39
C VAL A 4 0.41 15.09 3.58
N LEU A 5 0.94 15.58 2.45
CA LEU A 5 1.88 14.82 1.62
C LEU A 5 3.16 14.50 2.40
N ARG A 6 3.68 15.45 3.17
CA ARG A 6 4.84 15.24 4.04
C ARG A 6 4.56 14.18 5.11
N GLY A 7 3.42 14.28 5.81
CA GLY A 7 3.02 13.29 6.80
C GLY A 7 2.88 11.88 6.19
N PHE A 8 2.32 11.78 4.98
CA PHE A 8 2.24 10.52 4.25
C PHE A 8 3.65 9.92 4.01
N VAL A 9 4.57 10.72 3.47
CA VAL A 9 5.94 10.27 3.18
C VAL A 9 6.68 9.82 4.45
N GLU A 10 6.53 10.58 5.54
CA GLU A 10 7.17 10.29 6.83
C GLU A 10 6.59 9.05 7.53
N SER A 11 5.35 8.68 7.22
CA SER A 11 4.64 7.54 7.84
C SER A 11 4.62 6.29 6.95
N ALA A 12 4.99 6.40 5.67
CA ALA A 12 4.95 5.28 4.74
C ALA A 12 6.05 4.26 5.07
N LEU A 13 5.63 3.02 5.28
CA LEU A 13 6.50 1.89 5.60
C LEU A 13 6.36 0.80 4.53
N PRO A 14 7.41 -0.01 4.31
CA PRO A 14 7.35 -1.15 3.42
C PRO A 14 6.73 -2.36 4.11
N PHE A 15 5.87 -3.09 3.37
CA PHE A 15 5.25 -4.35 3.77
C PHE A 15 5.48 -5.37 2.68
N ALA A 16 5.86 -6.59 3.05
CA ALA A 16 6.14 -7.67 2.11
C ALA A 16 4.94 -8.61 1.99
N ARG A 17 4.70 -9.07 0.76
CA ARG A 17 3.77 -10.15 0.44
C ARG A 17 4.39 -11.00 -0.65
N ASP A 18 4.85 -12.20 -0.28
CA ASP A 18 5.47 -13.12 -1.22
C ASP A 18 4.43 -14.08 -1.81
N THR A 19 4.49 -14.31 -3.11
CA THR A 19 3.52 -15.13 -3.83
C THR A 19 4.15 -15.80 -5.06
N THR A 20 3.41 -16.68 -5.69
CA THR A 20 3.75 -17.21 -7.01
C THR A 20 2.75 -16.70 -8.02
N LEU A 21 3.18 -15.79 -8.90
CA LEU A 21 2.31 -15.23 -9.93
C LEU A 21 2.13 -16.21 -11.09
N PRO A 22 0.93 -16.26 -11.69
CA PRO A 22 0.72 -16.96 -12.95
C PRO A 22 1.65 -16.45 -14.06
N PRO A 23 2.06 -17.32 -15.01
CA PRO A 23 2.86 -16.90 -16.15
C PRO A 23 2.20 -15.76 -16.92
N GLY A 24 2.97 -14.73 -17.27
CA GLY A 24 2.51 -13.57 -18.02
C GLY A 24 1.81 -12.50 -17.20
N LEU A 25 1.54 -12.74 -15.90
CA LEU A 25 0.91 -11.73 -15.06
C LEU A 25 1.89 -10.67 -14.57
N LEU A 26 3.13 -11.07 -14.32
CA LEU A 26 4.19 -10.15 -13.89
C LEU A 26 4.36 -8.98 -14.87
N GLU A 27 4.29 -9.25 -16.18
CA GLU A 27 4.43 -8.26 -17.24
C GLU A 27 3.30 -7.25 -17.28
N GLN A 28 2.16 -7.55 -16.67
CA GLN A 28 1.03 -6.65 -16.62
C GLN A 28 1.20 -5.54 -15.55
N TYR A 29 2.11 -5.73 -14.58
CA TYR A 29 2.48 -4.68 -13.64
C TYR A 29 3.38 -3.65 -14.30
N THR A 30 2.78 -2.76 -15.10
CA THR A 30 3.50 -1.69 -15.80
C THR A 30 3.64 -0.46 -14.90
N VAL A 31 4.84 0.11 -14.85
CA VAL A 31 5.12 1.31 -14.04
C VAL A 31 4.17 2.46 -14.42
N GLY A 32 3.65 3.11 -13.41
CA GLY A 32 2.65 4.18 -13.54
C GLY A 32 1.20 3.71 -13.54
N ARG A 33 0.94 2.40 -13.66
CA ARG A 33 -0.42 1.86 -13.64
C ARG A 33 -1.02 1.98 -12.25
N LEU A 34 -2.28 2.41 -12.19
CA LEU A 34 -3.12 2.43 -11.00
C LEU A 34 -4.06 1.23 -11.02
N LEU A 35 -4.11 0.50 -9.94
CA LEU A 35 -4.93 -0.68 -9.73
C LEU A 35 -5.77 -0.49 -8.46
N ARG A 36 -6.98 -1.02 -8.44
CA ARG A 36 -7.81 -1.08 -7.25
C ARG A 36 -7.74 -2.51 -6.69
N GLU A 37 -7.45 -2.66 -5.41
CA GLU A 37 -7.54 -3.95 -4.72
C GLU A 37 -8.88 -4.02 -3.98
N PRO A 38 -9.86 -4.79 -4.48
CA PRO A 38 -11.22 -4.76 -3.94
C PRO A 38 -11.34 -5.46 -2.59
N THR A 39 -10.35 -6.27 -2.21
CA THR A 39 -10.39 -7.09 -1.01
C THR A 39 -9.41 -6.62 0.05
N PHE A 40 -9.53 -7.14 1.27
CA PHE A 40 -8.49 -7.01 2.27
C PHE A 40 -7.23 -7.76 1.82
N CYS A 41 -6.07 -7.15 2.02
CA CYS A 41 -4.80 -7.69 1.56
C CYS A 41 -3.86 -7.91 2.74
N ASP A 42 -3.60 -9.19 3.03
CA ASP A 42 -2.64 -9.60 4.04
C ASP A 42 -1.20 -9.33 3.56
N THR A 43 -0.41 -8.73 4.42
CA THR A 43 1.01 -8.43 4.25
C THR A 43 1.75 -8.67 5.56
N SER A 44 3.07 -8.60 5.54
CA SER A 44 3.92 -8.64 6.73
C SER A 44 4.80 -7.39 6.81
N TYR A 45 5.02 -6.87 8.00
CA TYR A 45 6.05 -5.84 8.20
C TYR A 45 7.48 -6.43 8.20
N HIS A 46 7.63 -7.75 8.20
CA HIS A 46 8.93 -8.38 8.03
C HIS A 46 9.35 -8.39 6.56
N VAL A 47 10.32 -7.58 6.24
CA VAL A 47 10.91 -7.51 4.91
C VAL A 47 12.29 -8.17 4.96
N ALA A 48 12.32 -9.50 4.81
CA ALA A 48 13.51 -10.36 4.85
C ALA A 48 13.60 -11.23 3.59
N GLY A 49 14.28 -12.37 3.64
CA GLY A 49 14.36 -13.31 2.50
C GLY A 49 13.00 -13.74 1.98
N LEU A 50 12.91 -14.00 0.68
CA LEU A 50 11.65 -14.37 0.01
C LEU A 50 11.28 -15.82 0.31
N VAL A 51 9.99 -16.04 0.58
CA VAL A 51 9.39 -17.39 0.74
C VAL A 51 8.74 -17.91 -0.54
N ALA A 52 8.64 -17.07 -1.59
CA ALA A 52 8.12 -17.42 -2.91
C ALA A 52 8.88 -16.64 -4.00
N PRO A 53 8.75 -17.01 -5.30
CA PRO A 53 9.53 -16.38 -6.38
C PRO A 53 9.26 -14.89 -6.55
N HIS A 54 8.02 -14.45 -6.29
CA HIS A 54 7.60 -13.08 -6.52
C HIS A 54 7.23 -12.40 -5.21
N ARG A 55 7.63 -11.13 -5.09
CA ARG A 55 7.30 -10.27 -3.96
C ARG A 55 6.51 -9.06 -4.41
N TYR A 56 5.43 -8.76 -3.72
CA TYR A 56 4.93 -7.41 -3.65
C TYR A 56 5.58 -6.69 -2.47
N LEU A 57 6.23 -5.57 -2.74
CA LEU A 57 6.64 -4.65 -1.70
C LEU A 57 5.63 -3.49 -1.72
N VAL A 58 4.73 -3.47 -0.75
CA VAL A 58 3.72 -2.43 -0.65
C VAL A 58 4.20 -1.34 0.29
N ILE A 59 4.35 -0.12 -0.23
CA ILE A 59 4.70 1.05 0.56
C ILE A 59 3.39 1.72 0.98
N SER A 60 3.10 1.75 2.28
CA SER A 60 1.83 2.23 2.81
C SER A 60 2.00 2.99 4.12
N ALA A 61 1.23 4.06 4.28
CA ALA A 61 1.03 4.76 5.56
C ALA A 61 -0.28 4.33 6.24
N MET A 62 -1.03 3.39 5.64
CA MET A 62 -2.39 3.03 6.07
C MET A 62 -2.55 1.53 6.35
N ALA A 63 -1.49 0.74 6.26
CA ALA A 63 -1.54 -0.66 6.64
C ALA A 63 -1.78 -0.78 8.15
N VAL A 64 -2.74 -1.63 8.54
CA VAL A 64 -3.13 -1.81 9.93
C VAL A 64 -2.49 -3.08 10.48
N PRO A 65 -1.67 -3.01 11.53
CA PRO A 65 -1.17 -4.21 12.20
C PRO A 65 -2.34 -4.95 12.85
N LEU A 66 -2.36 -6.26 12.69
CA LEU A 66 -3.33 -7.13 13.34
C LEU A 66 -2.62 -8.10 14.27
N ASP A 67 -3.25 -8.36 15.41
CA ASP A 67 -2.80 -9.41 16.32
C ASP A 67 -3.20 -10.78 15.71
N ASP A 68 -2.22 -11.50 15.19
CA ASP A 68 -2.35 -12.90 14.82
C ASP A 68 -2.02 -13.74 16.06
N GLU A 69 -3.05 -14.02 16.90
CA GLU A 69 -2.86 -14.71 18.20
C GLU A 69 -2.17 -16.07 18.05
N ASP A 70 -2.41 -16.76 16.92
CA ASP A 70 -1.81 -18.07 16.65
C ASP A 70 -0.36 -17.96 16.14
N ASN A 71 -0.01 -16.85 15.48
CA ASN A 71 1.29 -16.66 14.84
C ASN A 71 1.78 -15.20 14.93
N PRO A 72 2.02 -14.66 16.12
CA PRO A 72 2.41 -13.25 16.29
C PRO A 72 3.73 -12.91 15.59
N GLU A 73 4.59 -13.91 15.34
CA GLU A 73 5.88 -13.76 14.65
C GLU A 73 5.74 -13.46 13.15
N ARG A 74 4.55 -13.55 12.56
CA ARG A 74 4.30 -13.19 11.16
C ARG A 74 4.33 -11.69 10.91
N GLY A 75 4.10 -10.91 11.94
CA GLY A 75 4.02 -9.47 11.79
C GLY A 75 2.91 -9.06 10.82
N LEU A 76 1.73 -9.69 10.96
CA LEU A 76 0.59 -9.49 10.07
C LEU A 76 0.17 -8.02 10.04
N CYS A 77 0.09 -7.47 8.85
CA CYS A 77 -0.51 -6.17 8.57
C CYS A 77 -1.49 -6.30 7.42
N VAL A 78 -2.58 -5.56 7.47
CA VAL A 78 -3.63 -5.64 6.46
C VAL A 78 -3.84 -4.29 5.80
N LEU A 79 -3.88 -4.29 4.48
CA LEU A 79 -4.44 -3.18 3.72
C LEU A 79 -5.96 -3.33 3.70
N GLN A 80 -6.66 -2.22 3.87
CA GLN A 80 -8.11 -2.20 3.80
C GLN A 80 -8.58 -2.56 2.38
N ASN A 81 -9.80 -3.08 2.29
CA ASN A 81 -10.45 -3.30 1.00
C ASN A 81 -10.56 -1.98 0.21
N ASP A 82 -10.64 -2.12 -1.09
CA ASP A 82 -10.71 -1.00 -2.04
C ASP A 82 -9.45 -0.11 -2.06
N ALA A 83 -8.31 -0.70 -1.66
CA ALA A 83 -7.02 0.00 -1.66
C ALA A 83 -6.60 0.40 -3.08
N LEU A 84 -6.20 1.66 -3.25
CA LEU A 84 -5.65 2.15 -4.49
C LEU A 84 -4.13 1.93 -4.51
N LEU A 85 -3.67 1.13 -5.44
CA LEU A 85 -2.28 0.73 -5.59
C LEU A 85 -1.70 1.29 -6.89
N LYS A 86 -0.57 1.99 -6.81
CA LYS A 86 0.19 2.42 -7.99
C LYS A 86 1.43 1.56 -8.14
N VAL A 87 1.62 0.98 -9.31
CA VAL A 87 2.88 0.31 -9.66
C VAL A 87 3.95 1.37 -9.85
N ILE A 88 4.96 1.40 -8.99
CA ILE A 88 6.06 2.35 -9.09
C ILE A 88 7.37 1.72 -9.55
N ASP A 89 7.51 0.39 -9.43
CA ASP A 89 8.67 -0.33 -9.93
C ASP A 89 8.37 -1.81 -10.18
N ARG A 90 9.16 -2.42 -11.06
CA ARG A 90 9.27 -3.86 -11.26
C ARG A 90 10.73 -4.20 -11.52
N VAL A 91 11.29 -5.10 -10.72
CA VAL A 91 12.66 -5.56 -10.86
C VAL A 91 12.71 -7.08 -10.85
N GLU A 92 13.57 -7.66 -11.69
CA GLU A 92 13.76 -9.10 -11.84
C GLU A 92 15.25 -9.44 -11.65
N VAL A 93 15.53 -10.48 -10.86
CA VAL A 93 16.89 -10.97 -10.60
C VAL A 93 16.87 -12.51 -10.62
N GLY A 94 17.35 -13.10 -11.69
CA GLY A 94 17.28 -14.55 -11.90
C GLY A 94 15.83 -15.02 -12.06
N ASP A 95 15.40 -15.90 -11.17
CA ASP A 95 14.04 -16.44 -11.08
C ASP A 95 13.14 -15.70 -10.09
N ARG A 96 13.66 -14.62 -9.51
CA ARG A 96 12.95 -13.82 -8.50
C ARG A 96 12.59 -12.46 -9.05
N ALA A 97 11.41 -11.97 -8.65
CA ALA A 97 10.96 -10.64 -9.02
C ALA A 97 10.30 -9.90 -7.86
N GLN A 98 10.40 -8.57 -7.89
CA GLN A 98 9.66 -7.69 -6.99
C GLN A 98 8.84 -6.69 -7.79
N VAL A 99 7.57 -6.56 -7.45
CA VAL A 99 6.69 -5.47 -7.87
C VAL A 99 6.54 -4.52 -6.69
N THR A 100 6.93 -3.26 -6.87
CA THR A 100 6.76 -2.23 -5.84
C THR A 100 5.47 -1.48 -6.08
N LEU A 101 4.59 -1.52 -5.10
CA LEU A 101 3.28 -0.89 -5.11
C LEU A 101 3.23 0.24 -4.08
N LEU A 102 2.82 1.42 -4.50
CA LEU A 102 2.53 2.53 -3.59
C LEU A 102 1.04 2.51 -3.28
N HIS A 103 0.68 2.35 -2.00
CA HIS A 103 -0.70 2.49 -1.54
C HIS A 103 -1.03 3.98 -1.44
N VAL A 104 -1.82 4.45 -2.39
CA VAL A 104 -2.17 5.87 -2.54
C VAL A 104 -3.47 6.18 -1.81
N PRO A 105 -3.44 7.02 -0.76
CA PRO A 105 -4.69 7.52 -0.17
C PRO A 105 -5.51 8.29 -1.21
N ASP A 106 -6.82 8.07 -1.28
CA ASP A 106 -7.69 8.73 -2.26
C ASP A 106 -7.50 10.26 -2.29
N PRO A 107 -7.37 10.98 -1.15
CA PRO A 107 -7.12 12.42 -1.16
C PRO A 107 -5.78 12.83 -1.81
N LEU A 108 -4.82 11.91 -1.90
CA LEU A 108 -3.51 12.15 -2.51
C LEU A 108 -3.43 11.71 -3.98
N LEU A 109 -4.47 11.07 -4.51
CA LEU A 109 -4.51 10.61 -5.91
C LEU A 109 -4.10 11.70 -6.92
N PRO A 110 -4.49 12.98 -6.79
CA PRO A 110 -4.04 14.02 -7.74
C PRO A 110 -2.52 14.17 -7.84
N TRP A 111 -1.77 13.75 -6.82
CA TRP A 111 -0.30 13.84 -6.79
C TRP A 111 0.38 12.62 -7.40
N PHE A 112 -0.33 11.49 -7.45
CA PHE A 112 0.21 10.19 -7.84
C PHE A 112 -0.47 9.61 -9.09
N ARG A 113 -1.42 10.33 -9.71
CA ARG A 113 -2.18 9.84 -10.86
C ARG A 113 -1.41 9.75 -12.17
N ASP A 114 -0.34 10.54 -12.32
CA ASP A 114 0.44 10.57 -13.55
C ASP A 114 1.20 9.26 -13.73
N THR A 115 1.28 8.78 -14.96
CA THR A 115 2.06 7.58 -15.29
C THR A 115 3.57 7.78 -15.12
N THR A 116 4.03 9.02 -15.23
CA THR A 116 5.42 9.39 -14.95
C THR A 116 5.62 9.54 -13.45
N LEU A 117 6.65 8.88 -12.93
CA LEU A 117 6.96 8.93 -11.51
C LEU A 117 7.46 10.31 -11.09
N ASN A 118 6.89 10.83 -10.03
CA ASN A 118 7.35 12.06 -9.38
C ASN A 118 8.60 11.80 -8.50
N PRO A 119 9.28 12.85 -7.99
CA PRO A 119 10.49 12.68 -7.18
C PRO A 119 10.29 11.86 -5.88
N ILE A 120 9.10 11.90 -5.29
CA ILE A 120 8.78 11.10 -4.08
C ILE A 120 8.71 9.62 -4.44
N GLU A 121 8.02 9.28 -5.52
CA GLU A 121 7.93 7.91 -6.02
C GLU A 121 9.31 7.36 -6.39
N GLN A 122 10.16 8.18 -6.99
CA GLN A 122 11.54 7.80 -7.32
C GLN A 122 12.37 7.45 -6.06
N GLN A 123 12.21 8.21 -4.96
CA GLN A 123 12.86 7.88 -3.68
C GLN A 123 12.36 6.53 -3.13
N PHE A 124 11.06 6.25 -3.22
CA PHE A 124 10.52 4.95 -2.82
C PHE A 124 11.04 3.81 -3.70
N VAL A 125 11.22 4.04 -4.99
CA VAL A 125 11.82 3.05 -5.91
C VAL A 125 13.28 2.74 -5.49
N GLU A 126 14.09 3.74 -5.20
CA GLU A 126 15.48 3.55 -4.75
C GLU A 126 15.54 2.73 -3.45
N LEU A 127 14.69 3.08 -2.46
CA LEU A 127 14.56 2.34 -1.22
C LEU A 127 14.14 0.89 -1.47
N ALA A 128 13.11 0.67 -2.30
CA ALA A 128 12.56 -0.65 -2.61
C ALA A 128 13.60 -1.57 -3.28
N ARG A 129 14.39 -1.03 -4.21
CA ARG A 129 15.47 -1.77 -4.89
C ARG A 129 16.60 -2.15 -3.96
N ALA A 130 17.02 -1.22 -3.09
CA ALA A 130 18.03 -1.51 -2.08
C ALA A 130 17.57 -2.62 -1.14
N CYS A 131 16.33 -2.52 -0.65
CA CYS A 131 15.71 -3.51 0.20
C CYS A 131 15.62 -4.90 -0.48
N PHE A 132 15.22 -4.95 -1.75
CA PHE A 132 15.13 -6.21 -2.51
C PHE A 132 16.50 -6.86 -2.67
N ALA A 133 17.52 -6.08 -3.01
CA ALA A 133 18.87 -6.60 -3.14
C ALA A 133 19.40 -7.22 -1.83
N GLU A 134 19.12 -6.59 -0.69
CA GLU A 134 19.47 -7.15 0.63
C GLU A 134 18.68 -8.43 0.94
N CYS A 135 17.39 -8.48 0.60
CA CYS A 135 16.52 -9.63 0.84
C CYS A 135 16.92 -10.88 0.04
N LEU A 136 17.56 -10.73 -1.12
CA LEU A 136 17.99 -11.87 -1.94
C LEU A 136 19.04 -12.75 -1.23
N ASP A 137 19.85 -12.16 -0.37
CA ASP A 137 20.92 -12.83 0.38
C ASP A 137 20.50 -13.21 1.82
N GLN A 138 19.30 -12.83 2.25
CA GLN A 138 18.83 -13.12 3.60
C GLN A 138 17.98 -14.40 3.67
N PRO A 139 17.99 -15.12 4.81
CA PRO A 139 17.04 -16.19 5.03
C PRO A 139 15.62 -15.61 5.23
N PRO A 140 14.59 -16.36 4.83
CA PRO A 140 13.22 -15.97 5.13
C PRO A 140 12.92 -16.04 6.64
N VAL A 141 11.92 -15.29 7.07
CA VAL A 141 11.37 -15.42 8.42
C VAL A 141 10.63 -16.76 8.51
N PRO A 142 10.98 -17.66 9.44
CA PRO A 142 10.37 -19.01 9.50
C PRO A 142 8.84 -18.99 9.64
N ALA A 143 8.27 -18.03 10.35
CA ALA A 143 6.82 -17.90 10.50
C ALA A 143 6.09 -17.54 9.20
N LEU A 144 6.78 -16.99 8.20
CA LEU A 144 6.26 -16.71 6.87
C LEU A 144 6.48 -17.86 5.88
N ASP A 145 7.36 -18.82 6.18
CA ASP A 145 7.67 -19.97 5.33
C ASP A 145 6.80 -21.18 5.70
N THR A 146 5.49 -20.99 5.79
CA THR A 146 4.50 -22.01 6.14
C THR A 146 3.45 -22.13 5.04
N ASP A 147 2.86 -23.32 4.87
CA ASP A 147 1.86 -23.56 3.81
C ASP A 147 0.62 -22.69 4.00
N ASP A 148 0.11 -22.60 5.23
CA ASP A 148 -1.07 -21.80 5.54
C ASP A 148 -0.85 -20.30 5.29
N TRP A 149 0.36 -19.77 5.50
CA TRP A 149 0.68 -18.40 5.16
C TRP A 149 0.73 -18.21 3.63
N ARG A 150 1.38 -19.12 2.90
CA ARG A 150 1.43 -19.06 1.44
C ARG A 150 0.05 -19.17 0.79
N ASP A 151 -0.82 -20.05 1.34
CA ASP A 151 -2.20 -20.22 0.86
C ASP A 151 -3.05 -18.95 1.01
N ARG A 152 -2.80 -18.13 2.02
CA ARG A 152 -3.45 -16.81 2.19
C ARG A 152 -3.02 -15.78 1.14
N LEU A 153 -1.87 -15.98 0.50
CA LEU A 153 -1.21 -15.01 -0.36
C LEU A 153 -1.27 -15.36 -1.85
N VAL A 154 -2.07 -16.34 -2.25
CA VAL A 154 -2.13 -16.87 -3.63
C VAL A 154 -2.70 -15.87 -4.65
N TYR A 155 -3.57 -14.96 -4.22
CA TYR A 155 -4.23 -14.02 -5.12
C TYR A 155 -3.31 -12.85 -5.50
N PRO A 156 -3.26 -12.50 -6.80
CA PRO A 156 -2.49 -11.37 -7.27
C PRO A 156 -3.16 -10.05 -6.88
N LEU A 157 -2.37 -9.06 -6.49
CA LEU A 157 -2.90 -7.75 -6.09
C LEU A 157 -3.36 -6.94 -7.30
N GLY A 158 -4.59 -6.44 -7.25
CA GLY A 158 -5.16 -5.59 -8.29
C GLY A 158 -5.60 -6.32 -9.55
N PHE A 159 -5.69 -7.66 -9.51
CA PHE A 159 -6.16 -8.50 -10.62
C PHE A 159 -7.12 -9.58 -10.12
N ASP A 160 -8.08 -9.96 -10.96
CA ASP A 160 -8.94 -11.09 -10.71
C ASP A 160 -8.26 -12.45 -11.04
N ASP A 161 -8.97 -13.55 -10.79
CA ASP A 161 -8.47 -14.91 -11.03
C ASP A 161 -8.15 -15.20 -12.50
N ASP A 162 -8.75 -14.47 -13.43
CA ASP A 162 -8.50 -14.56 -14.87
C ASP A 162 -7.32 -13.66 -15.31
N GLY A 163 -6.69 -12.95 -14.38
CA GLY A 163 -5.59 -12.00 -14.63
C GLY A 163 -6.07 -10.69 -15.27
N LYS A 164 -7.35 -10.36 -15.14
CA LYS A 164 -7.87 -9.07 -15.57
C LYS A 164 -7.69 -8.02 -14.47
N PRO A 165 -7.12 -6.86 -14.80
CA PRO A 165 -6.88 -5.83 -13.81
C PRO A 165 -8.17 -5.17 -13.31
N PHE A 166 -8.20 -4.81 -12.04
CA PHE A 166 -9.16 -3.88 -11.47
C PHE A 166 -8.66 -2.45 -11.70
N ASP A 167 -8.66 -2.02 -12.96
CA ASP A 167 -8.25 -0.67 -13.34
C ASP A 167 -9.23 0.37 -12.76
N LEU A 168 -8.71 1.54 -12.43
CA LEU A 168 -9.58 2.69 -12.19
C LEU A 168 -10.40 3.00 -13.44
N PRO A 169 -11.71 3.21 -13.32
CA PRO A 169 -12.53 3.65 -14.44
C PRO A 169 -11.91 4.91 -15.07
N ALA A 170 -11.76 4.92 -16.39
CA ALA A 170 -11.32 6.11 -17.12
C ALA A 170 -12.30 7.26 -16.81
N GLY A 171 -11.84 8.33 -16.21
CA GLY A 171 -12.67 9.48 -15.81
C GLY A 171 -13.26 9.38 -14.40
N ALA A 172 -12.88 8.39 -13.58
CA ALA A 172 -13.12 8.49 -12.15
C ALA A 172 -12.41 9.74 -11.62
N GLU A 173 -13.16 10.83 -11.49
CA GLU A 173 -12.66 11.94 -10.70
C GLU A 173 -12.56 11.43 -9.26
N PRO A 174 -11.40 11.62 -8.59
CA PRO A 174 -11.33 11.34 -7.16
C PRO A 174 -12.44 12.13 -6.49
N GLU A 175 -13.10 11.53 -5.51
CA GLU A 175 -13.99 12.32 -4.65
C GLU A 175 -13.24 13.59 -4.25
N PRO A 176 -13.86 14.75 -4.37
CA PRO A 176 -13.19 16.00 -4.08
C PRO A 176 -12.61 15.90 -2.68
N CYS A 177 -11.30 16.16 -2.58
CA CYS A 177 -10.64 16.19 -1.28
C CYS A 177 -11.52 17.00 -0.32
N PRO A 178 -11.97 16.45 0.81
CA PRO A 178 -12.84 17.16 1.73
C PRO A 178 -12.21 18.46 2.26
N PHE A 179 -10.88 18.59 2.06
CA PHE A 179 -10.11 19.76 2.47
C PHE A 179 -9.87 20.70 1.31
N ALA A 180 -10.19 21.98 1.49
CA ALA A 180 -9.82 23.03 0.56
C ALA A 180 -8.51 23.72 1.00
N ALA A 181 -7.80 24.31 0.04
CA ALA A 181 -6.64 25.13 0.38
C ALA A 181 -7.10 26.35 1.22
N GLY A 182 -6.59 26.44 2.46
CA GLY A 182 -6.97 27.48 3.42
C GLY A 182 -7.95 27.02 4.51
N ASP A 183 -8.44 25.77 4.45
CA ASP A 183 -9.26 25.22 5.51
C ASP A 183 -8.50 25.24 6.86
N THR A 184 -9.18 25.67 7.89
CA THR A 184 -8.72 25.54 9.27
C THR A 184 -9.22 24.19 9.79
N ILE A 185 -8.29 23.32 10.20
CA ILE A 185 -8.61 22.01 10.75
C ILE A 185 -8.42 22.06 12.25
N THR A 186 -9.49 21.80 12.98
CA THR A 186 -9.48 21.70 14.45
C THR A 186 -9.88 20.29 14.90
N ALA A 187 -9.21 19.76 15.90
CA ALA A 187 -9.61 18.50 16.52
C ALA A 187 -10.55 18.77 17.69
N GLU A 188 -11.63 18.02 17.80
CA GLU A 188 -12.47 18.02 19.00
C GLU A 188 -11.66 17.58 20.22
N SER A 189 -12.02 18.10 21.39
CA SER A 189 -11.32 17.77 22.64
C SER A 189 -11.47 16.27 22.93
N GLY A 190 -10.34 15.56 23.07
CA GLY A 190 -10.34 14.14 23.37
C GLY A 190 -9.82 13.25 22.25
N VAL A 191 -9.65 13.75 21.02
CA VAL A 191 -9.01 13.02 19.92
C VAL A 191 -7.57 12.68 20.27
N ARG A 192 -7.19 11.40 20.11
CA ARG A 192 -5.84 10.88 20.38
C ARG A 192 -5.26 10.21 19.14
N ALA A 193 -3.95 10.08 19.09
CA ALA A 193 -3.29 9.29 18.06
C ALA A 193 -3.76 7.83 18.14
N GLY A 194 -4.22 7.30 16.99
CA GLY A 194 -4.78 5.95 16.88
C GLY A 194 -6.31 5.89 16.97
N ASP A 195 -7.00 6.97 17.27
CA ASP A 195 -8.45 7.00 17.25
C ASP A 195 -8.98 6.89 15.80
N ILE A 196 -10.09 6.16 15.63
CA ILE A 196 -10.88 6.24 14.40
C ILE A 196 -11.62 7.58 14.42
N VAL A 197 -11.42 8.39 13.40
CA VAL A 197 -11.98 9.73 13.32
C VAL A 197 -12.72 9.94 12.02
N TRP A 198 -13.70 10.85 12.00
CA TRP A 198 -14.25 11.40 10.77
C TRP A 198 -14.06 12.90 10.71
N PHE A 199 -14.21 13.44 9.52
CA PHE A 199 -14.08 14.87 9.27
C PHE A 199 -15.46 15.45 8.97
N GLU A 200 -15.83 16.51 9.67
CA GLU A 200 -17.07 17.22 9.47
C GLU A 200 -16.78 18.66 9.05
N ARG A 201 -17.34 19.07 7.90
CA ARG A 201 -17.27 20.48 7.49
C ARG A 201 -18.30 21.30 8.26
N THR A 202 -17.83 22.19 9.13
CA THR A 202 -18.67 23.04 9.99
C THR A 202 -18.88 24.42 9.39
N ALA A 203 -17.98 24.89 8.52
CA ALA A 203 -18.07 26.13 7.76
C ALA A 203 -17.38 25.97 6.40
N PRO A 204 -17.55 26.92 5.45
CA PRO A 204 -16.93 26.84 4.13
C PRO A 204 -15.40 26.63 4.14
N ASP A 205 -14.72 27.10 5.20
CA ASP A 205 -13.28 27.06 5.41
C ASP A 205 -12.88 26.38 6.72
N GLU A 206 -13.81 25.66 7.36
CA GLU A 206 -13.57 25.00 8.64
C GLU A 206 -13.95 23.52 8.61
N MET A 207 -13.03 22.69 9.07
CA MET A 207 -13.20 21.24 9.26
C MET A 207 -12.92 20.85 10.70
N VAL A 208 -13.74 19.98 11.27
CA VAL A 208 -13.57 19.44 12.63
C VAL A 208 -13.30 17.95 12.57
N ILE A 209 -12.26 17.50 13.27
CA ILE A 209 -11.97 16.09 13.48
C ILE A 209 -12.77 15.63 14.70
N ARG A 210 -13.58 14.58 14.51
CA ARG A 210 -14.41 14.00 15.57
C ARG A 210 -14.08 12.52 15.76
N VAL A 211 -14.32 12.03 16.99
CA VAL A 211 -14.32 10.60 17.32
C VAL A 211 -15.75 10.09 17.42
N PRO A 212 -16.01 8.80 17.07
CA PRO A 212 -17.30 8.16 17.31
C PRO A 212 -17.66 8.22 18.80
N ALA A 213 -18.93 8.55 19.08
CA ALA A 213 -19.46 8.57 20.45
C ALA A 213 -19.59 7.15 21.01
#